data_0904b0e40a1f29f2ce36b3f731a63c1f
#
_entry.id   0904b0e40a1f29f2ce36b3f731a63c1f
#
_cell.length_a   1.000
_cell.length_b   1.000
_cell.length_c   1.000
_cell.angle_alpha   90.00
_cell.angle_beta   90.00
_cell.angle_gamma   90.00
#
_symmetry.space_group_name_H-M   'P 1'
#
loop_
_entity.id
_entity.type
_entity.pdbx_description
1 polymer ?
#
loop_
_entity_poly.entity_id
_entity_poly.type
_entity_poly.pdbx_seq_one_letter_code
_entity_poly.pdbx_strand_id
1 'polypeptide(L)'
;VRAAIAMLQQLEAFNATRAGLGQSPVSIGIGLHTDSVVSGNIGSPKRMNYTVIGDGVNLAARLESACKFYGAQMLISDSTAQRLRGTYRMREADRVVVKGKTEPVLIHEILDFHSDESFPQAMAVLNFYRDGLEFYRAQQWDAAVSCFQKALSLHPRDRLSALYVERATQLKQQPPGSDWNGVWVMKEK
;
A
#
# COMPACT_ATOMS: atom_id res chain seq x y z
N VAL A 1 -12.68 4.01 4.33
CA VAL A 1 -11.41 4.66 4.67
C VAL A 1 -11.48 5.32 6.04
N ARG A 2 -12.43 6.25 6.35
CA ARG A 2 -12.48 6.95 7.66
C ARG A 2 -12.49 6.00 8.86
N ALA A 3 -13.30 4.94 8.85
CA ALA A 3 -13.31 3.95 9.92
C ALA A 3 -11.95 3.24 10.07
N ALA A 4 -11.29 2.91 8.96
CA ALA A 4 -9.98 2.29 8.97
C ALA A 4 -8.89 3.22 9.55
N ILE A 5 -8.93 4.51 9.23
CA ILE A 5 -8.06 5.53 9.85
C ILE A 5 -8.27 5.55 11.37
N ALA A 6 -9.53 5.64 11.82
CA ALA A 6 -9.84 5.63 13.25
C ALA A 6 -9.39 4.34 13.95
N MET A 7 -9.51 3.17 13.28
CA MET A 7 -8.99 1.90 13.83
C MET A 7 -7.47 1.94 14.01
N LEU A 8 -6.70 2.47 13.05
CA LEU A 8 -5.25 2.56 13.17
C LEU A 8 -4.83 3.55 14.26
N GLN A 9 -5.51 4.69 14.39
CA GLN A 9 -5.27 5.65 15.48
C GLN A 9 -5.55 5.04 16.86
N GLN A 10 -6.65 4.28 16.99
CA GLN A 10 -6.95 3.56 18.24
C GLN A 10 -5.94 2.45 18.53
N LEU A 11 -5.44 1.77 17.49
CA LEU A 11 -4.40 0.76 17.64
C LEU A 11 -3.09 1.36 18.14
N GLU A 12 -2.73 2.57 17.70
CA GLU A 12 -1.55 3.28 18.18
C GLU A 12 -1.67 3.58 19.68
N ALA A 13 -2.80 4.13 20.13
CA ALA A 13 -3.08 4.37 21.55
C ALA A 13 -3.08 3.07 22.38
N PHE A 14 -3.66 1.99 21.85
CA PHE A 14 -3.65 0.67 22.47
C PHE A 14 -2.21 0.14 22.61
N ASN A 15 -1.38 0.28 21.58
CA ASN A 15 0.01 -0.15 21.62
C ASN A 15 0.85 0.68 22.61
N ALA A 16 0.59 1.95 22.77
CA ALA A 16 1.23 2.76 23.81
C ALA A 16 0.92 2.22 25.21
N THR A 17 -0.33 1.83 25.49
CA THR A 17 -0.70 1.18 26.75
C THR A 17 0.02 -0.17 26.93
N ARG A 18 0.12 -0.99 25.88
CA ARG A 18 0.82 -2.28 25.90
C ARG A 18 2.33 -2.11 26.20
N ALA A 19 2.95 -1.10 25.59
CA ALA A 19 4.35 -0.80 25.83
C ALA A 19 4.62 -0.46 27.33
N GLY A 20 3.73 0.30 27.96
CA GLY A 20 3.78 0.58 29.41
C GLY A 20 3.66 -0.65 30.28
N LEU A 21 3.09 -1.75 29.75
CA LEU A 21 2.99 -3.05 30.43
C LEU A 21 4.09 -4.04 30.01
N GLY A 22 5.09 -3.62 29.24
CA GLY A 22 6.14 -4.49 28.73
C GLY A 22 5.68 -5.53 27.69
N GLN A 23 4.53 -5.32 27.06
CA GLN A 23 3.95 -6.22 26.08
C GLN A 23 4.33 -5.80 24.64
N SER A 24 4.49 -6.78 23.76
CA SER A 24 4.77 -6.52 22.33
C SER A 24 3.60 -5.79 21.64
N PRO A 25 3.89 -4.87 20.70
CA PRO A 25 2.86 -4.19 19.94
C PRO A 25 2.08 -5.15 19.04
N VAL A 26 0.81 -4.84 18.81
CA VAL A 26 -0.04 -5.50 17.81
C VAL A 26 0.04 -4.71 16.51
N SER A 27 0.12 -5.41 15.39
CA SER A 27 0.09 -4.81 14.05
C SER A 27 -1.04 -5.43 13.23
N ILE A 28 -1.72 -4.59 12.46
CA ILE A 28 -2.76 -5.02 11.51
C ILE A 28 -2.46 -4.43 10.13
N GLY A 29 -2.81 -5.17 9.07
CA GLY A 29 -2.93 -4.65 7.71
C GLY A 29 -4.39 -4.41 7.38
N ILE A 30 -4.67 -3.37 6.60
CA ILE A 30 -6.01 -3.06 6.10
C ILE A 30 -5.98 -2.93 4.59
N GLY A 31 -6.70 -3.82 3.89
CA GLY A 31 -6.89 -3.78 2.44
C GLY A 31 -8.32 -3.36 2.10
N LEU A 32 -8.51 -2.29 1.32
CA LEU A 32 -9.83 -1.82 0.90
C LEU A 32 -9.95 -1.83 -0.61
N HIS A 33 -11.02 -2.45 -1.10
CA HIS A 33 -11.38 -2.46 -2.50
C HIS A 33 -12.86 -2.18 -2.68
N THR A 34 -13.22 -1.49 -3.75
CA THR A 34 -14.60 -1.19 -4.10
C THR A 34 -14.94 -1.87 -5.42
N ASP A 35 -15.87 -2.80 -5.35
CA ASP A 35 -16.33 -3.58 -6.50
C ASP A 35 -17.76 -4.07 -6.26
N SER A 36 -18.38 -4.63 -7.29
CA SER A 36 -19.64 -5.36 -7.18
C SER A 36 -19.38 -6.75 -6.61
N VAL A 37 -20.16 -7.12 -5.61
CA VAL A 37 -20.03 -8.41 -4.94
C VAL A 37 -21.42 -9.07 -4.76
N VAL A 38 -21.44 -10.39 -4.66
CA VAL A 38 -22.64 -11.14 -4.30
C VAL A 38 -22.62 -11.39 -2.79
N SER A 39 -23.68 -10.98 -2.09
CA SER A 39 -23.85 -11.26 -0.66
C SER A 39 -25.08 -12.12 -0.41
N GLY A 40 -24.97 -13.07 0.50
CA GLY A 40 -26.08 -13.96 0.84
C GLY A 40 -25.68 -15.14 1.71
N ASN A 41 -26.64 -15.98 2.00
CA ASN A 41 -26.39 -17.24 2.68
C ASN A 41 -25.79 -18.25 1.70
N ILE A 42 -24.54 -18.64 1.94
CA ILE A 42 -23.77 -19.53 1.09
C ILE A 42 -23.31 -20.72 1.90
N GLY A 43 -23.50 -21.91 1.35
CA GLY A 43 -23.11 -23.15 2.01
C GLY A 43 -24.04 -24.32 1.64
N SER A 44 -23.95 -25.38 2.42
CA SER A 44 -24.83 -26.53 2.33
C SER A 44 -26.02 -26.40 3.30
N PRO A 45 -27.10 -27.21 3.13
CA PRO A 45 -28.24 -27.22 4.06
C PRO A 45 -27.86 -27.43 5.53
N LYS A 46 -26.72 -28.07 5.78
CA LYS A 46 -26.23 -28.36 7.13
C LYS A 46 -25.34 -27.22 7.71
N ARG A 47 -24.82 -26.33 6.84
CA ARG A 47 -23.95 -25.24 7.28
C ARG A 47 -24.03 -24.08 6.28
N MET A 48 -24.79 -23.06 6.65
CA MET A 48 -24.94 -21.82 5.87
C MET A 48 -24.26 -20.66 6.60
N ASN A 49 -23.45 -19.91 5.88
CA ASN A 49 -22.86 -18.66 6.39
C ASN A 49 -23.34 -17.50 5.53
N TYR A 50 -23.76 -16.42 6.14
CA TYR A 50 -23.95 -15.18 5.43
C TYR A 50 -22.58 -14.57 5.11
N THR A 51 -22.26 -14.50 3.84
CA THR A 51 -20.91 -14.09 3.38
C THR A 51 -20.99 -13.31 2.07
N VAL A 52 -19.83 -12.82 1.65
CA VAL A 52 -19.64 -12.06 0.40
C VAL A 52 -18.71 -12.84 -0.52
N ILE A 53 -19.07 -12.97 -1.78
CA ILE A 53 -18.25 -13.62 -2.81
C ILE A 53 -18.05 -12.65 -3.99
N GLY A 54 -16.88 -12.72 -4.60
CA GLY A 54 -16.54 -11.98 -5.81
C GLY A 54 -15.03 -11.76 -5.90
N ASP A 55 -14.56 -11.42 -7.09
CA ASP A 55 -13.16 -11.10 -7.33
C ASP A 55 -12.69 -9.90 -6.48
N GLY A 56 -13.60 -8.95 -6.24
CA GLY A 56 -13.33 -7.81 -5.37
C GLY A 56 -12.98 -8.18 -3.93
N VAL A 57 -13.59 -9.25 -3.38
CA VAL A 57 -13.27 -9.76 -2.05
C VAL A 57 -11.84 -10.30 -2.01
N ASN A 58 -11.46 -11.07 -3.04
CA ASN A 58 -10.11 -11.61 -3.18
C ASN A 58 -9.07 -10.50 -3.33
N LEU A 59 -9.39 -9.44 -4.08
CA LEU A 59 -8.49 -8.30 -4.22
C LEU A 59 -8.31 -7.56 -2.89
N ALA A 60 -9.36 -7.33 -2.13
CA ALA A 60 -9.26 -6.72 -0.80
C ALA A 60 -8.36 -7.53 0.15
N ALA A 61 -8.51 -8.86 0.17
CA ALA A 61 -7.65 -9.74 0.96
C ALA A 61 -6.18 -9.71 0.51
N ARG A 62 -5.92 -9.58 -0.80
CA ARG A 62 -4.55 -9.44 -1.33
C ARG A 62 -3.94 -8.09 -0.96
N LEU A 63 -4.71 -7.01 -0.97
CA LEU A 63 -4.23 -5.69 -0.53
C LEU A 63 -3.87 -5.72 0.96
N GLU A 64 -4.68 -6.39 1.79
CA GLU A 64 -4.35 -6.60 3.21
C GLU A 64 -3.01 -7.33 3.35
N SER A 65 -2.87 -8.48 2.70
CA SER A 65 -1.63 -9.27 2.76
C SER A 65 -0.41 -8.52 2.20
N ALA A 66 -0.61 -7.68 1.18
CA ALA A 66 0.43 -6.85 0.58
C ALA A 66 0.92 -5.72 1.52
N CYS A 67 0.13 -5.32 2.54
CA CYS A 67 0.55 -4.32 3.51
C CYS A 67 1.91 -4.64 4.12
N LYS A 68 2.15 -5.89 4.47
CA LYS A 68 3.44 -6.33 5.03
C LYS A 68 4.61 -6.16 4.05
N PHE A 69 4.38 -6.45 2.77
CA PHE A 69 5.40 -6.33 1.74
C PHE A 69 5.81 -4.87 1.51
N TYR A 70 4.83 -3.97 1.42
CA TYR A 70 5.08 -2.55 1.20
C TYR A 70 5.45 -1.79 2.47
N GLY A 71 5.34 -2.41 3.65
CA GLY A 71 5.51 -1.74 4.94
C GLY A 71 4.41 -0.72 5.24
N ALA A 72 3.27 -0.85 4.58
CA ALA A 72 2.08 -0.03 4.76
C ALA A 72 1.13 -0.65 5.79
N GLN A 73 0.32 0.16 6.46
CA GLN A 73 -0.75 -0.34 7.33
C GLN A 73 -2.12 -0.32 6.64
N MET A 74 -2.29 0.51 5.62
CA MET A 74 -3.54 0.59 4.86
C MET A 74 -3.26 0.77 3.37
N LEU A 75 -3.71 -0.18 2.57
CA LEU A 75 -3.69 -0.12 1.12
C LEU A 75 -5.11 -0.09 0.57
N ILE A 76 -5.32 0.74 -0.42
CA ILE A 76 -6.59 0.83 -1.15
C ILE A 76 -6.35 0.68 -2.65
N SER A 77 -7.32 0.12 -3.37
CA SER A 77 -7.30 0.11 -4.83
C SER A 77 -7.67 1.48 -5.40
N ASP A 78 -7.26 1.73 -6.64
CA ASP A 78 -7.62 2.94 -7.36
C ASP A 78 -9.15 3.11 -7.49
N SER A 79 -9.89 2.02 -7.71
CA SER A 79 -11.37 2.06 -7.73
C SER A 79 -11.99 2.52 -6.40
N THR A 80 -11.30 2.30 -5.28
CA THR A 80 -11.69 2.88 -3.98
C THR A 80 -11.26 4.34 -3.90
N ALA A 81 -10.02 4.67 -4.31
CA ALA A 81 -9.49 6.03 -4.27
C ALA A 81 -10.38 7.00 -5.05
N GLN A 82 -10.81 6.63 -6.27
CA GLN A 82 -11.70 7.43 -7.12
C GLN A 82 -13.09 7.70 -6.51
N ARG A 83 -13.54 6.89 -5.56
CA ARG A 83 -14.83 7.05 -4.87
C ARG A 83 -14.74 7.75 -3.53
N LEU A 84 -13.54 8.14 -3.10
CA LEU A 84 -13.37 8.89 -1.87
C LEU A 84 -14.00 10.28 -1.96
N ARG A 85 -14.65 10.69 -0.89
CA ARG A 85 -15.15 12.05 -0.71
C ARG A 85 -14.31 12.76 0.32
N GLY A 86 -13.77 13.92 -0.04
CA GLY A 86 -12.84 14.69 0.80
C GLY A 86 -11.39 14.50 0.36
N THR A 87 -10.49 15.18 1.07
CA THR A 87 -9.06 15.16 0.79
C THR A 87 -8.38 14.18 1.75
N TYR A 88 -7.53 13.32 1.22
CA TYR A 88 -6.75 12.35 1.98
C TYR A 88 -5.28 12.45 1.59
N ARG A 89 -4.40 12.34 2.57
CA ARG A 89 -2.97 12.14 2.31
C ARG A 89 -2.75 10.72 1.83
N MET A 90 -2.48 10.57 0.57
CA MET A 90 -2.22 9.26 -0.03
C MET A 90 -1.10 9.36 -1.05
N ARG A 91 -0.44 8.23 -1.28
CA ARG A 91 0.53 8.07 -2.36
C ARG A 91 0.27 6.80 -3.13
N GLU A 92 0.66 6.79 -4.38
CA GLU A 92 0.70 5.57 -5.17
C GLU A 92 1.72 4.61 -4.55
N ALA A 93 1.29 3.39 -4.22
CA ALA A 93 2.18 2.38 -3.69
C ALA A 93 2.81 1.53 -4.80
N ASP A 94 2.00 1.03 -5.73
CA ASP A 94 2.49 0.22 -6.86
C ASP A 94 1.40 0.03 -7.93
N ARG A 95 1.84 -0.54 -9.07
CA ARG A 95 0.98 -1.14 -10.10
C ARG A 95 1.21 -2.63 -10.11
N VAL A 96 0.23 -3.41 -9.66
CA VAL A 96 0.37 -4.85 -9.46
C VAL A 96 -0.54 -5.64 -10.39
N VAL A 97 0.01 -6.66 -11.02
CA VAL A 97 -0.81 -7.69 -11.68
C VAL A 97 -1.23 -8.68 -10.63
N VAL A 98 -2.54 -8.75 -10.37
CA VAL A 98 -3.11 -9.74 -9.45
C VAL A 98 -3.43 -11.02 -10.19
N LYS A 99 -3.14 -12.17 -9.58
CA LYS A 99 -3.42 -13.48 -10.16
C LYS A 99 -4.87 -13.58 -10.65
N GLY A 100 -5.06 -13.94 -11.91
CA GLY A 100 -6.39 -14.03 -12.54
C GLY A 100 -6.91 -12.72 -13.16
N LYS A 101 -6.14 -11.62 -13.10
CA LYS A 101 -6.41 -10.40 -13.89
C LYS A 101 -5.22 -10.15 -14.83
N THR A 102 -5.53 -9.72 -16.05
CA THR A 102 -4.53 -9.35 -17.06
C THR A 102 -4.12 -7.88 -16.93
N GLU A 103 -5.02 -7.06 -16.39
CA GLU A 103 -4.79 -5.63 -16.23
C GLU A 103 -4.16 -5.32 -14.85
N PRO A 104 -3.10 -4.48 -14.83
CA PRO A 104 -2.52 -4.04 -13.57
C PRO A 104 -3.50 -3.20 -12.76
N VAL A 105 -3.55 -3.46 -11.47
CA VAL A 105 -4.32 -2.66 -10.50
C VAL A 105 -3.38 -1.66 -9.85
N LEU A 106 -3.72 -0.38 -9.95
CA LEU A 106 -3.05 0.67 -9.22
C LEU A 106 -3.51 0.64 -7.76
N ILE A 107 -2.55 0.67 -6.84
CA ILE A 107 -2.81 0.65 -5.41
C ILE A 107 -2.20 1.87 -4.73
N HIS A 108 -2.87 2.36 -3.70
CA HIS A 108 -2.48 3.55 -2.95
C HIS A 108 -2.35 3.24 -1.46
N GLU A 109 -1.40 3.88 -0.82
CA GLU A 109 -1.27 3.92 0.63
C GLU A 109 -1.94 5.17 1.18
N ILE A 110 -2.74 5.02 2.24
CA ILE A 110 -3.35 6.13 2.99
C ILE A 110 -2.47 6.43 4.21
N LEU A 111 -2.23 7.71 4.45
CA LEU A 111 -1.30 8.20 5.48
C LEU A 111 -1.96 9.08 6.55
N ASP A 112 -3.29 9.28 6.51
CA ASP A 112 -4.01 10.19 7.42
C ASP A 112 -4.07 9.72 8.87
N PHE A 113 -3.71 8.48 9.15
CA PHE A 113 -3.62 7.98 10.52
C PHE A 113 -2.28 8.32 11.19
N HIS A 114 -1.28 8.73 10.43
CA HIS A 114 0.02 9.12 10.94
C HIS A 114 0.01 10.52 11.54
N SER A 115 0.71 10.67 12.68
CA SER A 115 1.10 11.94 13.26
C SER A 115 2.44 12.40 12.69
N ASP A 116 2.86 13.65 13.02
CA ASP A 116 4.19 14.16 12.64
C ASP A 116 5.33 13.37 13.32
N GLU A 117 5.06 12.68 14.42
CA GLU A 117 6.03 11.80 15.09
C GLU A 117 6.19 10.47 14.35
N SER A 118 5.07 9.86 13.92
CA SER A 118 5.09 8.56 13.24
C SER A 118 5.45 8.66 11.77
N PHE A 119 5.20 9.82 11.12
CA PHE A 119 5.60 10.11 9.74
C PHE A 119 6.10 11.55 9.63
N PRO A 120 7.36 11.83 10.02
CA PRO A 120 7.91 13.19 10.03
C PRO A 120 8.02 13.77 8.62
N GLN A 121 7.82 15.10 8.53
CA GLN A 121 7.96 15.86 7.28
C GLN A 121 7.17 15.26 6.10
N ALA A 122 5.98 14.75 6.35
CA ALA A 122 5.16 13.96 5.42
C ALA A 122 5.07 14.59 4.02
N MET A 123 4.82 15.90 3.93
CA MET A 123 4.68 16.58 2.62
C MET A 123 5.98 16.58 1.83
N ALA A 124 7.13 16.79 2.47
CA ALA A 124 8.42 16.75 1.80
C ALA A 124 8.78 15.33 1.33
N VAL A 125 8.53 14.32 2.18
CA VAL A 125 8.70 12.91 1.84
C VAL A 125 7.84 12.54 0.64
N LEU A 126 6.55 12.90 0.65
CA LEU A 126 5.62 12.61 -0.44
C LEU A 126 6.01 13.29 -1.76
N ASN A 127 6.53 14.53 -1.71
CA ASN A 127 7.02 15.21 -2.91
C ASN A 127 8.23 14.50 -3.51
N PHE A 128 9.26 14.18 -2.70
CA PHE A 128 10.42 13.43 -3.20
C PHE A 128 10.04 12.04 -3.68
N TYR A 129 9.12 11.37 -3.00
CA TYR A 129 8.62 10.07 -3.42
C TYR A 129 7.91 10.13 -4.77
N ARG A 130 7.03 11.12 -4.99
CA ARG A 130 6.32 11.33 -6.25
C ARG A 130 7.30 11.59 -7.40
N ASP A 131 8.23 12.54 -7.19
CA ASP A 131 9.25 12.87 -8.19
C ASP A 131 10.12 11.64 -8.52
N GLY A 132 10.45 10.84 -7.50
CA GLY A 132 11.14 9.56 -7.66
C GLY A 132 10.36 8.57 -8.53
N LEU A 133 9.04 8.46 -8.36
CA LEU A 133 8.19 7.61 -9.19
C LEU A 133 8.12 8.09 -10.65
N GLU A 134 8.10 9.40 -10.89
CA GLU A 134 8.12 9.96 -12.23
C GLU A 134 9.42 9.60 -12.95
N PHE A 135 10.58 9.79 -12.29
CA PHE A 135 11.88 9.37 -12.83
C PHE A 135 11.98 7.85 -13.03
N TYR A 136 11.45 7.07 -12.08
CA TYR A 136 11.44 5.61 -12.16
C TYR A 136 10.68 5.13 -13.40
N ARG A 137 9.52 5.71 -13.69
CA ARG A 137 8.72 5.40 -14.89
C ARG A 137 9.37 5.86 -16.18
N ALA A 138 10.13 6.96 -16.13
CA ALA A 138 10.93 7.45 -17.24
C ALA A 138 12.23 6.68 -17.43
N GLN A 139 12.47 5.59 -16.67
CA GLN A 139 13.69 4.79 -16.65
C GLN A 139 14.97 5.60 -16.34
N GLN A 140 14.80 6.72 -15.63
CA GLN A 140 15.90 7.58 -15.17
C GLN A 140 16.34 7.13 -13.76
N TRP A 141 17.00 5.97 -13.70
CA TRP A 141 17.24 5.24 -12.46
C TRP A 141 18.03 6.01 -11.42
N ASP A 142 19.08 6.74 -11.82
CA ASP A 142 19.91 7.52 -10.89
C ASP A 142 19.13 8.69 -10.26
N ALA A 143 18.31 9.37 -11.06
CA ALA A 143 17.45 10.44 -10.58
C ALA A 143 16.37 9.88 -9.63
N ALA A 144 15.77 8.75 -9.98
CA ALA A 144 14.80 8.06 -9.13
C ALA A 144 15.40 7.68 -7.77
N VAL A 145 16.56 7.01 -7.78
CA VAL A 145 17.28 6.63 -6.56
C VAL A 145 17.60 7.86 -5.70
N SER A 146 18.11 8.95 -6.31
CA SER A 146 18.39 10.19 -5.58
C SER A 146 17.15 10.76 -4.90
N CYS A 147 16.00 10.78 -5.58
CA CYS A 147 14.75 11.28 -4.99
C CYS A 147 14.26 10.40 -3.83
N PHE A 148 14.26 9.08 -3.99
CA PHE A 148 13.86 8.17 -2.92
C PHE A 148 14.83 8.21 -1.73
N GLN A 149 16.13 8.40 -1.96
CA GLN A 149 17.12 8.61 -0.88
C GLN A 149 16.89 9.90 -0.12
N LYS A 150 16.47 10.99 -0.80
CA LYS A 150 16.05 12.23 -0.12
C LYS A 150 14.80 12.00 0.74
N ALA A 151 13.82 11.26 0.26
CA ALA A 151 12.67 10.86 1.07
C ALA A 151 13.11 10.07 2.31
N LEU A 152 14.02 9.11 2.16
CA LEU A 152 14.57 8.31 3.26
C LEU A 152 15.42 9.13 4.24
N SER A 153 16.11 10.18 3.80
CA SER A 153 16.85 11.07 4.70
C SER A 153 15.92 11.83 5.66
N LEU A 154 14.69 12.11 5.24
CA LEU A 154 13.66 12.76 6.05
C LEU A 154 12.86 11.74 6.89
N HIS A 155 12.62 10.56 6.36
CA HIS A 155 11.91 9.48 7.04
C HIS A 155 12.62 8.13 6.82
N PRO A 156 13.63 7.77 7.64
CA PRO A 156 14.44 6.57 7.44
C PRO A 156 13.66 5.24 7.51
N ARG A 157 12.46 5.27 8.09
CA ARG A 157 11.59 4.08 8.21
C ARG A 157 10.62 3.92 7.04
N ASP A 158 10.65 4.80 6.05
CA ASP A 158 9.77 4.70 4.89
C ASP A 158 10.13 3.50 4.00
N ARG A 159 9.49 2.37 4.30
CA ARG A 159 9.74 1.10 3.60
C ARG A 159 9.46 1.20 2.11
N LEU A 160 8.47 1.99 1.72
CA LEU A 160 8.09 2.11 0.31
C LEU A 160 9.17 2.83 -0.50
N SER A 161 9.73 3.92 0.01
CA SER A 161 10.89 4.59 -0.61
C SER A 161 12.10 3.66 -0.67
N ALA A 162 12.38 2.87 0.38
CA ALA A 162 13.47 1.91 0.39
C ALA A 162 13.28 0.82 -0.70
N LEU A 163 12.07 0.30 -0.85
CA LEU A 163 11.71 -0.67 -1.88
C LEU A 163 11.99 -0.12 -3.29
N TYR A 164 11.65 1.14 -3.56
CA TYR A 164 11.90 1.73 -4.86
C TYR A 164 13.38 2.04 -5.12
N VAL A 165 14.17 2.34 -4.09
CA VAL A 165 15.65 2.39 -4.21
C VAL A 165 16.20 1.02 -4.64
N GLU A 166 15.76 -0.06 -3.97
CA GLU A 166 16.16 -1.43 -4.32
C GLU A 166 15.81 -1.76 -5.77
N ARG A 167 14.54 -1.51 -6.18
CA ARG A 167 14.05 -1.78 -7.53
C ARG A 167 14.75 -0.95 -8.60
N ALA A 168 14.92 0.36 -8.40
CA ALA A 168 15.58 1.23 -9.35
C ALA A 168 17.05 0.83 -9.53
N THR A 169 17.72 0.44 -8.44
CA THR A 169 19.10 -0.06 -8.51
C THR A 169 19.20 -1.37 -9.28
N GLN A 170 18.27 -2.30 -9.08
CA GLN A 170 18.22 -3.56 -9.83
C GLN A 170 17.95 -3.32 -11.32
N LEU A 171 16.95 -2.47 -11.64
CA LEU A 171 16.59 -2.16 -13.03
C LEU A 171 17.68 -1.37 -13.76
N LYS A 172 18.49 -0.59 -13.04
CA LYS A 172 19.68 0.05 -13.61
C LYS A 172 20.71 -0.99 -14.07
N GLN A 173 20.88 -2.07 -13.30
CA GLN A 173 21.80 -3.16 -13.67
C GLN A 173 21.26 -4.05 -14.79
N GLN A 174 19.94 -4.23 -14.84
CA GLN A 174 19.23 -5.02 -15.83
C GLN A 174 18.06 -4.21 -16.39
N PRO A 175 18.30 -3.26 -17.30
CA PRO A 175 17.26 -2.38 -17.81
C PRO A 175 16.16 -3.18 -18.52
N PRO A 176 14.90 -2.88 -18.26
CA PRO A 176 13.78 -3.46 -18.98
C PRO A 176 13.74 -2.92 -20.42
N GLY A 177 12.97 -3.58 -21.30
CA GLY A 177 12.74 -3.11 -22.66
C GLY A 177 12.03 -1.76 -22.73
N SER A 178 12.00 -1.17 -23.93
CA SER A 178 11.34 0.13 -24.18
C SER A 178 9.82 0.10 -23.98
N ASP A 179 9.21 -1.06 -23.97
CA ASP A 179 7.78 -1.33 -23.78
C ASP A 179 7.40 -1.51 -22.28
N TRP A 180 8.38 -1.36 -21.38
CA TRP A 180 8.14 -1.49 -19.96
C TRP A 180 7.19 -0.39 -19.45
N ASN A 181 6.13 -0.81 -18.81
CA ASN A 181 5.02 0.05 -18.34
C ASN A 181 5.06 0.39 -16.84
N GLY A 182 6.18 0.13 -16.17
CA GLY A 182 6.33 0.39 -14.74
C GLY A 182 5.70 -0.64 -13.81
N VAL A 183 5.15 -1.72 -14.35
CA VAL A 183 4.52 -2.79 -13.56
C VAL A 183 5.59 -3.71 -12.99
N TRP A 184 5.50 -3.94 -11.69
CA TRP A 184 6.32 -4.95 -11.01
C TRP A 184 5.53 -6.24 -10.86
N VAL A 185 6.05 -7.32 -11.42
CA VAL A 185 5.46 -8.66 -11.25
C VAL A 185 5.95 -9.23 -9.93
N MET A 186 5.05 -9.34 -8.96
CA MET A 186 5.34 -10.00 -7.68
C MET A 186 5.57 -11.49 -7.94
N LYS A 187 6.83 -11.94 -7.79
CA LYS A 187 7.12 -13.38 -7.73
C LYS A 187 6.65 -13.88 -6.38
N GLU A 188 5.60 -14.73 -6.37
CA GLU A 188 5.18 -15.43 -5.15
C GLU A 188 6.38 -16.23 -4.59
N LYS A 189 6.59 -16.14 -3.26
CA LYS A 189 7.34 -17.15 -2.51
C LYS A 189 6.40 -18.18 -1.98
#